data_ecce22a30cac5c55a9b3d80898dfb274
#
_entry.id   ecce22a30cac5c55a9b3d80898dfb274
#
_cell.length_a   1.000
_cell.length_b   1.000
_cell.length_c   1.000
_cell.angle_alpha   90.00
_cell.angle_beta   90.00
_cell.angle_gamma   90.00
#
_symmetry.space_group_name_H-M   'P 1'
#
loop_
_entity.id
_entity.type
_entity.pdbx_description
1 polymer ?
#
loop_
_entity_poly.entity_id
_entity_poly.type
_entity_poly.pdbx_seq_one_letter_code
_entity_poly.pdbx_strand_id
1 'polypeptide(L)'
;MHSARWRRQDGFIREAFWLVLGLAIFAVVVLDGLALFDAHQSVKTDATTAASEAQTEYAQTLDLAAAKLVAQQYLIKANEKLVAFSSSTGLDGTTVLTVQARAHADTHAFKLLRYVGLKKWVNQMTNPAGTGTAN
;
A
#
# COMPACT_ATOMS: atom_id res chain seq x y z
N MET A 1 -5.51 60.46 -10.87
CA MET A 1 -4.61 59.90 -9.83
C MET A 1 -5.12 58.58 -9.17
N HIS A 2 -6.02 57.87 -9.76
CA HIS A 2 -6.58 56.63 -9.17
C HIS A 2 -6.05 55.31 -9.81
N SER A 3 -5.14 55.36 -10.75
CA SER A 3 -4.69 54.16 -11.51
C SER A 3 -3.58 53.36 -10.83
N ALA A 4 -2.87 53.87 -9.85
CA ALA A 4 -1.73 53.20 -9.22
C ALA A 4 -2.08 52.18 -8.11
N ARG A 5 -3.32 52.26 -7.54
CA ARG A 5 -3.77 51.35 -6.47
C ARG A 5 -4.20 49.98 -7.00
N TRP A 6 -4.72 49.90 -8.21
CA TRP A 6 -5.23 48.66 -8.79
C TRP A 6 -4.12 47.66 -9.17
N ARG A 7 -2.96 48.17 -9.61
CA ARG A 7 -1.82 47.28 -9.97
C ARG A 7 -1.20 46.49 -8.79
N ARG A 8 -1.35 46.98 -7.57
CA ARG A 8 -0.85 46.26 -6.37
C ARG A 8 -1.79 45.12 -5.94
N GLN A 9 -3.08 45.24 -6.22
CA GLN A 9 -4.06 44.21 -5.87
C GLN A 9 -3.96 43.00 -6.81
N ASP A 10 -3.69 43.19 -8.08
CA ASP A 10 -3.54 42.10 -9.05
C ASP A 10 -2.34 41.21 -8.74
N GLY A 11 -1.25 41.78 -8.26
CA GLY A 11 -0.07 41.04 -7.80
C GLY A 11 -0.37 40.16 -6.59
N PHE A 12 -1.02 40.72 -5.59
CA PHE A 12 -1.38 39.99 -4.35
C PHE A 12 -2.36 38.84 -4.62
N ILE A 13 -3.37 39.04 -5.44
CA ILE A 13 -4.35 38.01 -5.82
C ILE A 13 -3.67 36.87 -6.55
N ARG A 14 -2.75 37.16 -7.44
CA ARG A 14 -1.99 36.15 -8.18
C ARG A 14 -1.07 35.35 -7.26
N GLU A 15 -0.36 36.01 -6.35
CA GLU A 15 0.48 35.35 -5.36
C GLU A 15 -0.32 34.49 -4.40
N ALA A 16 -1.46 34.99 -3.91
CA ALA A 16 -2.37 34.24 -3.05
C ALA A 16 -2.93 33.00 -3.77
N PHE A 17 -3.27 33.12 -5.05
CA PHE A 17 -3.74 32.00 -5.87
C PHE A 17 -2.69 30.90 -5.98
N TRP A 18 -1.44 31.27 -6.28
CA TRP A 18 -0.34 30.28 -6.37
C TRP A 18 -0.03 29.63 -5.04
N LEU A 19 -0.15 30.38 -3.94
CA LEU A 19 0.06 29.85 -2.60
C LEU A 19 -1.04 28.82 -2.24
N VAL A 20 -2.30 29.15 -2.49
CA VAL A 20 -3.43 28.23 -2.26
C VAL A 20 -3.32 27.00 -3.13
N LEU A 21 -2.99 27.16 -4.40
CA LEU A 21 -2.79 26.03 -5.32
C LEU A 21 -1.65 25.14 -4.87
N GLY A 22 -0.50 25.73 -4.48
CA GLY A 22 0.64 25.00 -3.94
C GLY A 22 0.29 24.22 -2.67
N LEU A 23 -0.49 24.83 -1.77
CA LEU A 23 -0.94 24.20 -0.55
C LEU A 23 -1.92 23.04 -0.82
N ALA A 24 -2.80 23.20 -1.80
CA ALA A 24 -3.71 22.14 -2.21
C ALA A 24 -2.97 20.94 -2.81
N ILE A 25 -1.99 21.17 -3.69
CA ILE A 25 -1.15 20.12 -4.25
C ILE A 25 -0.36 19.41 -3.13
N PHE A 26 0.24 20.17 -2.22
CA PHE A 26 0.96 19.62 -1.09
C PHE A 26 0.07 18.74 -0.21
N ALA A 27 -1.16 19.18 0.09
CA ALA A 27 -2.13 18.40 0.87
C ALA A 27 -2.46 17.05 0.19
N VAL A 28 -2.67 17.05 -1.13
CA VAL A 28 -2.94 15.82 -1.90
C VAL A 28 -1.74 14.86 -1.85
N VAL A 29 -0.51 15.39 -2.01
CA VAL A 29 0.71 14.56 -1.92
C VAL A 29 0.90 13.95 -0.53
N VAL A 30 0.61 14.71 0.53
CA VAL A 30 0.68 14.20 1.91
C VAL A 30 -0.36 13.10 2.14
N LEU A 31 -1.60 13.29 1.68
CA LEU A 31 -2.66 12.28 1.81
C LEU A 31 -2.31 11.00 1.03
N ASP A 32 -1.77 11.13 -0.16
CA ASP A 32 -1.30 9.98 -0.94
C ASP A 32 -0.13 9.26 -0.25
N GLY A 33 0.79 10.02 0.35
CA GLY A 33 1.89 9.47 1.13
C GLY A 33 1.42 8.68 2.35
N LEU A 34 0.42 9.18 3.07
CA LEU A 34 -0.20 8.48 4.19
C LEU A 34 -0.91 7.20 3.73
N ALA A 35 -1.64 7.25 2.61
CA ALA A 35 -2.30 6.07 2.04
C ALA A 35 -1.29 4.99 1.64
N LEU A 36 -0.16 5.36 1.07
CA LEU A 36 0.93 4.43 0.74
C LEU A 36 1.56 3.83 2.00
N PHE A 37 1.80 4.65 3.01
CA PHE A 37 2.37 4.19 4.28
C PHE A 37 1.43 3.19 4.97
N ASP A 38 0.14 3.50 5.05
CA ASP A 38 -0.87 2.63 5.62
C ASP A 38 -0.97 1.30 4.86
N ALA A 39 -0.97 1.34 3.52
CA ALA A 39 -0.99 0.14 2.69
C ALA A 39 0.26 -0.74 2.90
N HIS A 40 1.45 -0.15 3.08
CA HIS A 40 2.66 -0.91 3.39
C HIS A 40 2.61 -1.58 4.76
N GLN A 41 2.13 -0.87 5.78
CA GLN A 41 1.97 -1.41 7.14
C GLN A 41 0.91 -2.51 7.16
N SER A 42 -0.23 -2.25 6.54
CA SER A 42 -1.36 -3.17 6.49
C SER A 42 -0.99 -4.47 5.79
N VAL A 43 -0.38 -4.41 4.60
CA VAL A 43 -0.03 -5.63 3.84
C VAL A 43 0.97 -6.51 4.58
N LYS A 44 1.90 -5.94 5.32
CA LYS A 44 2.85 -6.69 6.15
C LYS A 44 2.17 -7.38 7.33
N THR A 45 1.30 -6.66 8.02
CA THR A 45 0.52 -7.19 9.15
C THR A 45 -0.43 -8.28 8.67
N ASP A 46 -1.14 -8.05 7.57
CA ASP A 46 -2.10 -9.00 7.02
C ASP A 46 -1.42 -10.26 6.48
N ALA A 47 -0.24 -10.15 5.87
CA ALA A 47 0.55 -11.30 5.47
C ALA A 47 0.99 -12.15 6.67
N THR A 48 1.38 -11.51 7.77
CA THR A 48 1.74 -12.22 9.02
C THR A 48 0.53 -12.90 9.64
N THR A 49 -0.61 -12.25 9.68
CA THR A 49 -1.86 -12.82 10.20
C THR A 49 -2.33 -13.98 9.31
N ALA A 50 -2.28 -13.82 7.99
CA ALA A 50 -2.62 -14.88 7.04
C ALA A 50 -1.71 -16.11 7.21
N ALA A 51 -0.42 -15.91 7.46
CA ALA A 51 0.51 -16.99 7.76
C ALA A 51 0.17 -17.69 9.08
N SER A 52 -0.21 -16.94 10.11
CA SER A 52 -0.63 -17.50 11.40
C SER A 52 -1.93 -18.31 11.29
N GLU A 53 -2.92 -17.81 10.55
CA GLU A 53 -4.16 -18.55 10.28
C GLU A 53 -3.88 -19.84 9.49
N ALA A 54 -3.02 -19.76 8.47
CA ALA A 54 -2.60 -20.92 7.70
C ALA A 54 -1.85 -21.94 8.56
N GLN A 55 -1.01 -21.49 9.48
CA GLN A 55 -0.31 -22.38 10.41
C GLN A 55 -1.27 -23.10 11.36
N THR A 56 -2.28 -22.39 11.84
CA THR A 56 -3.33 -22.99 12.69
C THR A 56 -4.07 -24.10 11.93
N GLU A 57 -4.46 -23.85 10.69
CA GLU A 57 -5.10 -24.84 9.82
C GLU A 57 -4.18 -26.04 9.56
N TYR A 58 -2.91 -25.76 9.20
CA TYR A 58 -1.92 -26.81 8.96
C TYR A 58 -1.69 -27.70 10.20
N ALA A 59 -1.65 -27.10 11.39
CA ALA A 59 -1.50 -27.86 12.64
C ALA A 59 -2.67 -28.82 12.90
N GLN A 60 -3.87 -28.49 12.41
CA GLN A 60 -5.06 -29.32 12.56
C GLN A 60 -5.19 -30.38 11.47
N THR A 61 -4.86 -30.05 10.24
CA THR A 61 -5.15 -30.89 9.06
C THR A 61 -3.94 -31.56 8.46
N LEU A 62 -2.73 -31.04 8.74
CA LEU A 62 -1.46 -31.41 8.09
C LEU A 62 -1.53 -31.29 6.56
N ASP A 63 -2.43 -30.45 6.05
CA ASP A 63 -2.66 -30.23 4.63
C ASP A 63 -2.23 -28.81 4.23
N LEU A 64 -1.17 -28.74 3.43
CA LEU A 64 -0.64 -27.47 2.90
C LEU A 64 -1.62 -26.78 1.95
N ALA A 65 -2.42 -27.54 1.19
CA ALA A 65 -3.40 -26.95 0.29
C ALA A 65 -4.54 -26.27 1.06
N ALA A 66 -5.00 -26.87 2.15
CA ALA A 66 -5.99 -26.28 3.06
C ALA A 66 -5.42 -25.01 3.73
N ALA A 67 -4.19 -25.06 4.23
CA ALA A 67 -3.50 -23.92 4.82
C ALA A 67 -3.36 -22.74 3.84
N LYS A 68 -2.96 -23.02 2.59
CA LYS A 68 -2.89 -22.02 1.53
C LYS A 68 -4.24 -21.37 1.25
N LEU A 69 -5.30 -22.16 1.21
CA LEU A 69 -6.66 -21.67 0.96
C LEU A 69 -7.11 -20.72 2.08
N VAL A 70 -6.81 -21.04 3.33
CA VAL A 70 -7.12 -20.18 4.50
C VAL A 70 -6.37 -18.85 4.38
N ALA A 71 -5.08 -18.87 4.09
CA ALA A 71 -4.31 -17.66 3.87
C ALA A 71 -4.89 -16.80 2.73
N GLN A 72 -5.24 -17.43 1.62
CA GLN A 72 -5.84 -16.75 0.47
C GLN A 72 -7.19 -16.12 0.81
N GLN A 73 -8.05 -16.81 1.52
CA GLN A 73 -9.36 -16.29 1.96
C GLN A 73 -9.21 -15.11 2.91
N TYR A 74 -8.26 -15.17 3.84
CA TYR A 74 -7.97 -14.06 4.72
C TYR A 74 -7.54 -12.80 3.95
N LEU A 75 -6.60 -12.95 3.01
CA LEU A 75 -6.11 -11.84 2.21
C LEU A 75 -7.19 -11.24 1.29
N ILE A 76 -8.06 -12.06 0.73
CA ILE A 76 -9.21 -11.58 -0.08
C ILE A 76 -10.13 -10.71 0.78
N LYS A 77 -10.41 -11.10 2.02
CA LYS A 77 -11.22 -10.29 2.96
C LYS A 77 -10.54 -8.97 3.32
N ALA A 78 -9.21 -8.94 3.38
CA ALA A 78 -8.42 -7.74 3.59
C ALA A 78 -8.25 -6.89 2.31
N ASN A 79 -8.87 -7.29 1.18
CA ASN A 79 -8.73 -6.65 -0.13
C ASN A 79 -7.29 -6.70 -0.67
N GLU A 80 -6.60 -7.78 -0.39
CA GLU A 80 -5.23 -8.06 -0.79
C GLU A 80 -5.15 -9.32 -1.65
N LYS A 81 -4.02 -9.52 -2.30
CA LYS A 81 -3.78 -10.65 -3.19
C LYS A 81 -2.64 -11.51 -2.67
N LEU A 82 -2.86 -12.83 -2.61
CA LEU A 82 -1.80 -13.79 -2.38
C LEU A 82 -0.87 -13.85 -3.60
N VAL A 83 0.41 -13.57 -3.40
CA VAL A 83 1.43 -13.61 -4.46
C VAL A 83 2.20 -14.92 -4.43
N ALA A 84 2.58 -15.37 -3.24
CA ALA A 84 3.30 -16.62 -3.06
C ALA A 84 2.97 -17.25 -1.69
N PHE A 85 2.98 -18.56 -1.66
CA PHE A 85 2.85 -19.37 -0.45
C PHE A 85 3.92 -20.46 -0.48
N SER A 86 4.70 -20.56 0.57
CA SER A 86 5.73 -21.57 0.69
C SER A 86 5.80 -22.15 2.09
N SER A 87 6.31 -23.35 2.19
CA SER A 87 6.62 -24.01 3.45
C SER A 87 8.09 -24.42 3.49
N SER A 88 8.70 -24.31 4.63
CA SER A 88 10.04 -24.83 4.89
C SER A 88 10.04 -25.59 6.22
N THR A 89 10.80 -26.65 6.30
CA THR A 89 10.94 -27.41 7.54
C THR A 89 12.33 -27.12 8.12
N GLY A 90 12.36 -26.64 9.35
CA GLY A 90 13.58 -26.41 10.10
C GLY A 90 14.29 -27.72 10.49
N LEU A 91 15.53 -27.60 10.90
CA LEU A 91 16.33 -28.76 11.39
C LEU A 91 15.73 -29.42 12.65
N ASP A 92 14.93 -28.69 13.38
CA ASP A 92 14.18 -29.15 14.55
C ASP A 92 12.85 -29.84 14.21
N GLY A 93 12.52 -29.98 12.94
CA GLY A 93 11.28 -30.57 12.44
C GLY A 93 10.07 -29.62 12.46
N THR A 94 10.23 -28.37 12.86
CA THR A 94 9.14 -27.37 12.79
C THR A 94 8.90 -26.92 11.35
N THR A 95 7.64 -26.84 10.96
CA THR A 95 7.25 -26.31 9.65
C THR A 95 6.94 -24.83 9.75
N VAL A 96 7.64 -24.03 8.97
CA VAL A 96 7.43 -22.57 8.87
C VAL A 96 6.69 -22.29 7.58
N LEU A 97 5.55 -21.62 7.68
CA LEU A 97 4.77 -21.16 6.53
C LEU A 97 5.09 -19.70 6.24
N THR A 98 5.34 -19.41 4.98
CA THR A 98 5.62 -18.06 4.48
C THR A 98 4.55 -17.63 3.50
N VAL A 99 3.94 -16.49 3.77
CA VAL A 99 2.91 -15.86 2.94
C VAL A 99 3.44 -14.54 2.39
N GLN A 100 3.35 -14.38 1.08
CA GLN A 100 3.59 -13.09 0.43
C GLN A 100 2.28 -12.54 -0.09
N ALA A 101 1.97 -11.32 0.31
CA ALA A 101 0.76 -10.61 -0.08
C ALA A 101 1.11 -9.31 -0.80
N ARG A 102 0.18 -8.82 -1.60
CA ARG A 102 0.24 -7.53 -2.28
C ARG A 102 -1.06 -6.79 -2.11
N ALA A 103 -0.96 -5.53 -1.66
CA ALA A 103 -2.06 -4.59 -1.61
C ALA A 103 -1.98 -3.60 -2.76
N HIS A 104 -3.07 -2.88 -3.01
CA HIS A 104 -3.12 -1.74 -3.91
C HIS A 104 -3.51 -0.50 -3.12
N ALA A 105 -2.66 0.52 -3.17
CA ALA A 105 -2.95 1.82 -2.55
C ALA A 105 -3.65 2.73 -3.56
N ASP A 106 -4.83 3.25 -3.19
CA ASP A 106 -5.51 4.28 -3.96
C ASP A 106 -4.87 5.64 -3.72
N THR A 107 -4.28 6.18 -4.78
CA THR A 107 -3.59 7.47 -4.76
C THR A 107 -4.14 8.37 -5.85
N HIS A 108 -4.23 9.67 -5.58
CA HIS A 108 -4.76 10.65 -6.52
C HIS A 108 -3.64 11.36 -7.30
N ALA A 109 -2.64 11.90 -6.60
CA ALA A 109 -1.52 12.61 -7.22
C ALA A 109 -0.62 11.65 -8.01
N PHE A 110 -0.32 10.48 -7.47
CA PHE A 110 0.53 9.50 -8.13
C PHE A 110 -0.09 8.90 -9.40
N LYS A 111 -1.42 8.85 -9.50
CA LYS A 111 -2.10 8.47 -10.75
C LYS A 111 -1.77 9.41 -11.90
N LEU A 112 -1.63 10.71 -11.62
CA LEU A 112 -1.28 11.72 -12.63
C LEU A 112 0.14 11.54 -13.15
N LEU A 113 1.08 11.06 -12.33
CA LEU A 113 2.45 10.81 -12.72
C LEU A 113 2.60 9.70 -13.77
N ARG A 114 1.61 8.82 -13.90
CA ARG A 114 1.57 7.80 -14.97
C ARG A 114 1.55 8.41 -16.36
N TYR A 115 0.92 9.58 -16.52
CA TYR A 115 0.82 10.29 -17.79
C TYR A 115 2.14 10.98 -18.17
N VAL A 116 3.08 11.15 -17.23
CA VAL A 116 4.37 11.80 -17.43
C VAL A 116 5.52 10.79 -17.66
N GLY A 117 5.21 9.52 -17.91
CA GLY A 117 6.21 8.49 -18.22
C GLY A 117 6.80 7.76 -17.01
N LEU A 118 6.32 8.01 -15.80
CA LEU A 118 6.76 7.37 -14.55
C LEU A 118 5.90 6.15 -14.15
N LYS A 119 5.24 5.52 -15.13
CA LYS A 119 4.29 4.43 -14.90
C LYS A 119 4.86 3.25 -14.09
N LYS A 120 6.09 2.82 -14.38
CA LYS A 120 6.74 1.72 -13.67
C LYS A 120 6.98 2.07 -12.20
N TRP A 121 7.50 3.27 -11.96
CA TRP A 121 7.78 3.75 -10.60
C TRP A 121 6.50 3.89 -9.77
N VAL A 122 5.45 4.49 -10.35
CA VAL A 122 4.13 4.62 -9.70
C VAL A 122 3.53 3.26 -9.37
N ASN A 123 3.60 2.29 -10.29
CA ASN A 123 3.08 0.95 -10.04
C ASN A 123 3.80 0.23 -8.90
N GLN A 124 5.11 0.41 -8.77
CA GLN A 124 5.86 -0.14 -7.64
C GLN A 124 5.46 0.48 -6.31
N MET A 125 5.26 1.80 -6.29
CA MET A 125 4.88 2.53 -5.07
C MET A 125 3.44 2.25 -4.63
N THR A 126 2.50 2.11 -5.58
CA THR A 126 1.07 1.92 -5.28
C THR A 126 0.66 0.48 -5.04
N ASN A 127 1.55 -0.49 -5.28
CA ASN A 127 1.29 -1.92 -5.08
C ASN A 127 2.32 -2.53 -4.09
N PRO A 128 2.28 -2.14 -2.82
CA PRO A 128 3.21 -2.68 -1.83
C PRO A 128 3.02 -4.18 -1.65
N ALA A 129 4.14 -4.88 -1.47
CA ALA A 129 4.14 -6.29 -1.12
C ALA A 129 4.62 -6.48 0.32
N GLY A 130 4.02 -7.41 1.02
CA GLY A 130 4.40 -7.82 2.37
C GLY A 130 4.64 -9.32 2.44
N THR A 131 5.54 -9.73 3.30
CA THR A 131 5.81 -11.13 3.60
C THR A 131 5.57 -11.38 5.07
N GLY A 132 4.76 -12.38 5.37
CA GLY A 132 4.51 -12.86 6.71
C GLY A 132 4.96 -14.31 6.85
N THR A 133 5.47 -14.66 8.03
CA THR A 133 5.87 -16.01 8.38
C THR A 133 5.18 -16.44 9.67
N ALA A 134 4.86 -17.71 9.77
CA ALA A 134 4.37 -18.36 11.00
C ALA A 134 4.99 -19.76 11.14
N ASN A 135 5.22 -20.15 12.37
CA ASN A 135 5.75 -21.45 12.76
C ASN A 135 4.99 -22.05 13.94
#